data_35f510a26ac71f62926f46a2482e2e7a
#
_entry.id   35f510a26ac71f62926f46a2482e2e7a
#
_cell.length_a   1.000
_cell.length_b   1.000
_cell.length_c   1.000
_cell.angle_alpha   90.00
_cell.angle_beta   90.00
_cell.angle_gamma   90.00
#
_symmetry.space_group_name_H-M   'P 1'
#
loop_
_entity.id
_entity.type
_entity.pdbx_description
1 polymer ?
#
loop_
_entity_poly.entity_id
_entity_poly.type
_entity_poly.pdbx_seq_one_letter_code
_entity_poly.pdbx_strand_id
1 'polypeptide(L)'
;MEEANFGAPIPGQSLTTTPKERPWERASATSTIDQALGYYFTNFRDPEIIDDIMTVVDMGIPLQPIVKTLYMSSVMNGIHNLDVGLVVAPVLTEFLAAVAKTYEIDFKYSAVDPQDQRKEKEQKKVEMMLRIAIDRGIEAGGEDDRGVQLLKDMATSLEEQGATEVETKEDTVDAPPEPVELQAVEKKGL
;
A
#
# COMPACT_ATOMS: atom_id res chain seq x y z
N MET A 1 -21.40 43.76 9.55
CA MET A 1 -20.93 42.35 9.67
C MET A 1 -20.20 42.07 8.39
N GLU A 2 -18.91 41.90 8.44
CA GLU A 2 -18.12 41.48 7.25
C GLU A 2 -18.53 40.04 6.99
N GLU A 3 -19.02 39.76 5.80
CA GLU A 3 -19.32 38.38 5.37
C GLU A 3 -18.03 37.60 5.31
N ALA A 4 -17.96 36.51 6.04
CA ALA A 4 -16.80 35.63 6.04
C ALA A 4 -16.56 35.13 4.60
N ASN A 5 -15.49 35.59 3.96
CA ASN A 5 -15.13 35.18 2.61
C ASN A 5 -14.44 33.80 2.66
N PHE A 6 -15.25 32.74 2.55
CA PHE A 6 -14.76 31.36 2.51
C PHE A 6 -13.98 31.03 1.21
N GLY A 7 -13.88 31.97 0.28
CA GLY A 7 -13.08 31.85 -0.95
C GLY A 7 -11.69 32.46 -0.86
N ALA A 8 -11.32 33.08 0.30
CA ALA A 8 -9.99 33.63 0.47
C ALA A 8 -8.94 32.52 0.68
N PRO A 9 -7.72 32.69 0.14
CA PRO A 9 -6.67 31.70 0.33
C PRO A 9 -6.31 31.57 1.81
N ILE A 10 -6.26 30.33 2.30
CA ILE A 10 -5.82 30.02 3.66
C ILE A 10 -4.29 30.15 3.71
N PRO A 11 -3.70 30.77 4.77
CA PRO A 11 -2.24 30.84 4.91
C PRO A 11 -1.60 29.45 4.79
N GLY A 12 -0.68 29.29 3.83
CA GLY A 12 -0.05 28.00 3.51
C GLY A 12 -0.74 27.20 2.40
N GLN A 13 -1.89 27.60 1.91
CA GLN A 13 -2.48 27.07 0.70
C GLN A 13 -1.65 27.56 -0.51
N SER A 14 -1.48 26.69 -1.53
CA SER A 14 -0.65 26.95 -2.71
C SER A 14 -0.61 28.43 -3.13
N LEU A 15 0.54 29.07 -2.96
CA LEU A 15 0.75 30.49 -3.30
C LEU A 15 0.71 30.77 -4.81
N THR A 16 0.63 29.72 -5.65
CA THR A 16 0.78 29.82 -7.10
C THR A 16 -0.52 29.56 -7.87
N THR A 17 -1.58 29.11 -7.22
CA THR A 17 -2.85 28.77 -7.87
C THR A 17 -4.04 29.41 -7.15
N THR A 18 -5.05 29.81 -7.92
CA THR A 18 -6.30 30.34 -7.38
C THR A 18 -7.03 29.24 -6.57
N PRO A 19 -7.60 29.55 -5.38
CA PRO A 19 -8.41 28.58 -4.63
C PRO A 19 -9.51 27.96 -5.49
N LYS A 20 -9.73 26.65 -5.36
CA LYS A 20 -10.69 25.86 -6.15
C LYS A 20 -10.36 25.72 -7.64
N GLU A 21 -9.15 26.03 -8.07
CA GLU A 21 -8.75 25.83 -9.46
C GLU A 21 -8.57 24.36 -9.79
N ARG A 22 -8.06 23.60 -8.82
CA ARG A 22 -7.78 22.16 -8.99
C ARG A 22 -9.05 21.32 -8.82
N PRO A 23 -9.19 20.21 -9.57
CA PRO A 23 -10.40 19.36 -9.51
C PRO A 23 -10.74 18.85 -8.11
N TRP A 24 -9.76 18.45 -7.32
CA TRP A 24 -9.95 17.92 -5.96
C TRP A 24 -10.29 18.98 -4.90
N GLU A 25 -10.16 20.26 -5.22
CA GLU A 25 -10.57 21.37 -4.36
C GLU A 25 -12.04 21.74 -4.53
N ARG A 26 -12.70 21.17 -5.55
CA ARG A 26 -14.11 21.39 -5.86
C ARG A 26 -14.97 20.29 -5.23
N ALA A 27 -16.27 20.51 -5.20
CA ALA A 27 -17.20 19.44 -4.87
C ALA A 27 -17.04 18.28 -5.87
N SER A 28 -16.92 17.06 -5.36
CA SER A 28 -16.77 15.87 -6.19
C SER A 28 -17.98 15.64 -7.10
N ALA A 29 -17.73 15.11 -8.29
CA ALA A 29 -18.80 14.82 -9.26
C ALA A 29 -19.76 13.73 -8.75
N THR A 30 -19.23 12.76 -7.97
CA THR A 30 -20.01 11.70 -7.34
C THR A 30 -19.82 11.76 -5.82
N SER A 31 -20.93 11.78 -5.09
CA SER A 31 -20.93 11.89 -3.63
C SER A 31 -21.34 10.60 -2.92
N THR A 32 -21.90 9.64 -3.65
CA THR A 32 -22.36 8.36 -3.10
C THR A 32 -21.51 7.20 -3.60
N ILE A 33 -21.48 6.12 -2.82
CA ILE A 33 -20.76 4.88 -3.14
C ILE A 33 -21.28 4.27 -4.44
N ASP A 34 -22.60 4.23 -4.62
CA ASP A 34 -23.25 3.65 -5.81
C ASP A 34 -22.87 4.40 -7.09
N GLN A 35 -22.84 5.74 -7.03
CA GLN A 35 -22.41 6.55 -8.17
C GLN A 35 -20.94 6.34 -8.50
N ALA A 36 -20.08 6.24 -7.50
CA ALA A 36 -18.66 5.96 -7.69
C ALA A 36 -18.42 4.57 -8.28
N LEU A 37 -19.11 3.54 -7.77
CA LEU A 37 -19.08 2.19 -8.35
C LEU A 37 -19.58 2.19 -9.79
N GLY A 38 -20.68 2.89 -10.08
CA GLY A 38 -21.21 3.05 -11.43
C GLY A 38 -20.18 3.65 -12.39
N TYR A 39 -19.41 4.66 -11.94
CA TYR A 39 -18.33 5.25 -12.71
C TYR A 39 -17.25 4.22 -13.06
N TYR A 40 -16.75 3.47 -12.06
CA TYR A 40 -15.72 2.45 -12.31
C TYR A 40 -16.20 1.33 -13.22
N PHE A 41 -17.38 0.77 -12.96
CA PHE A 41 -17.93 -0.31 -13.80
C PHE A 41 -18.27 0.15 -15.22
N THR A 42 -18.56 1.43 -15.42
CA THR A 42 -18.73 1.97 -16.76
C THR A 42 -17.41 2.00 -17.53
N ASN A 43 -16.32 2.42 -16.86
CA ASN A 43 -15.00 2.42 -17.46
C ASN A 43 -14.47 0.99 -17.70
N PHE A 44 -14.73 0.06 -16.79
CA PHE A 44 -14.33 -1.35 -16.93
C PHE A 44 -15.13 -2.13 -17.98
N ARG A 45 -16.13 -1.53 -18.62
CA ARG A 45 -16.77 -2.11 -19.81
C ARG A 45 -15.89 -2.01 -21.04
N ASP A 46 -14.96 -1.09 -21.05
CA ASP A 46 -13.97 -0.98 -22.11
C ASP A 46 -12.93 -2.12 -21.97
N PRO A 47 -12.87 -3.02 -22.97
CA PRO A 47 -11.94 -4.14 -22.91
C PRO A 47 -10.47 -3.69 -22.90
N GLU A 48 -10.13 -2.57 -23.56
CA GLU A 48 -8.74 -2.07 -23.58
C GLU A 48 -8.27 -1.72 -22.17
N ILE A 49 -9.12 -1.09 -21.34
CA ILE A 49 -8.79 -0.74 -19.95
C ILE A 49 -8.57 -1.99 -19.09
N ILE A 50 -9.41 -3.00 -19.27
CA ILE A 50 -9.26 -4.26 -18.53
C ILE A 50 -8.00 -5.00 -18.96
N ASP A 51 -7.71 -5.08 -20.25
CA ASP A 51 -6.53 -5.75 -20.78
C ASP A 51 -5.23 -5.06 -20.30
N ASP A 52 -5.20 -3.74 -20.25
CA ASP A 52 -4.07 -2.97 -19.71
C ASP A 52 -3.87 -3.27 -18.21
N ILE A 53 -4.96 -3.29 -17.42
CA ILE A 53 -4.87 -3.61 -15.99
C ILE A 53 -4.40 -5.04 -15.80
N MET A 54 -4.93 -6.00 -16.56
CA MET A 54 -4.55 -7.41 -16.46
C MET A 54 -3.09 -7.63 -16.89
N THR A 55 -2.60 -6.91 -17.87
CA THR A 55 -1.16 -6.90 -18.23
C THR A 55 -0.28 -6.47 -17.06
N VAL A 56 -0.69 -5.43 -16.32
CA VAL A 56 0.05 -4.96 -15.13
C VAL A 56 0.00 -6.00 -13.99
N VAL A 57 -1.12 -6.72 -13.84
CA VAL A 57 -1.26 -7.81 -12.87
C VAL A 57 -0.37 -8.98 -13.23
N ASP A 58 -0.31 -9.35 -14.52
CA ASP A 58 0.54 -10.44 -15.04
C ASP A 58 2.05 -10.15 -14.86
N MET A 59 2.44 -8.87 -14.88
CA MET A 59 3.80 -8.44 -14.50
C MET A 59 4.12 -8.65 -13.01
N GLY A 60 3.18 -9.17 -12.21
CA GLY A 60 3.35 -9.48 -10.78
C GLY A 60 3.04 -8.32 -9.84
N ILE A 61 2.46 -7.21 -10.32
CA ILE A 61 2.05 -6.10 -9.47
C ILE A 61 0.79 -6.49 -8.69
N PRO A 62 0.78 -6.37 -7.35
CA PRO A 62 -0.36 -6.74 -6.53
C PRO A 62 -1.60 -5.88 -6.81
N LEU A 63 -2.80 -6.41 -6.56
CA LEU A 63 -4.08 -5.72 -6.84
C LEU A 63 -4.28 -4.46 -5.98
N GLN A 64 -3.90 -4.46 -4.71
CA GLN A 64 -4.11 -3.32 -3.81
C GLN A 64 -3.41 -2.02 -4.28
N PRO A 65 -2.12 -2.02 -4.67
CA PRO A 65 -1.48 -0.85 -5.28
C PRO A 65 -2.18 -0.35 -6.55
N ILE A 66 -2.64 -1.26 -7.41
CA ILE A 66 -3.37 -0.91 -8.64
C ILE A 66 -4.67 -0.19 -8.28
N VAL A 67 -5.49 -0.79 -7.41
CA VAL A 67 -6.76 -0.19 -6.95
C VAL A 67 -6.50 1.14 -6.25
N LYS A 68 -5.44 1.24 -5.45
CA LYS A 68 -5.04 2.50 -4.81
C LYS A 68 -4.76 3.59 -5.85
N THR A 69 -4.04 3.26 -6.91
CA THR A 69 -3.75 4.21 -7.99
C THR A 69 -5.04 4.64 -8.70
N LEU A 70 -5.95 3.71 -8.98
CA LEU A 70 -7.23 3.99 -9.62
C LEU A 70 -8.08 4.98 -8.81
N TYR A 71 -8.32 4.70 -7.51
CA TYR A 71 -9.15 5.60 -6.72
C TYR A 71 -8.45 6.94 -6.41
N MET A 72 -7.12 6.95 -6.20
CA MET A 72 -6.38 8.19 -6.01
C MET A 72 -6.41 9.07 -7.25
N SER A 73 -6.25 8.49 -8.44
CA SER A 73 -6.40 9.21 -9.70
C SER A 73 -7.81 9.81 -9.82
N SER A 74 -8.85 9.07 -9.48
CA SER A 74 -10.24 9.55 -9.49
C SER A 74 -10.47 10.70 -8.51
N VAL A 75 -9.87 10.65 -7.32
CA VAL A 75 -9.89 11.74 -6.33
C VAL A 75 -9.20 12.99 -6.89
N MET A 76 -8.01 12.83 -7.48
CA MET A 76 -7.26 13.93 -8.10
C MET A 76 -8.01 14.58 -9.27
N ASN A 77 -8.82 13.82 -9.97
CA ASN A 77 -9.69 14.31 -11.05
C ASN A 77 -11.06 14.85 -10.54
N GLY A 78 -11.30 14.85 -9.22
CA GLY A 78 -12.52 15.36 -8.62
C GLY A 78 -13.77 14.50 -8.89
N ILE A 79 -13.59 13.22 -9.24
CA ILE A 79 -14.69 12.30 -9.49
C ILE A 79 -15.43 11.98 -8.20
N HIS A 80 -14.69 11.60 -7.16
CA HIS A 80 -15.21 11.36 -5.81
C HIS A 80 -14.21 11.82 -4.75
N ASN A 81 -14.63 11.93 -3.50
CA ASN A 81 -13.74 12.24 -2.38
C ASN A 81 -12.95 10.98 -1.94
N LEU A 82 -11.93 11.19 -1.10
CA LEU A 82 -11.07 10.12 -0.61
C LEU A 82 -11.85 9.08 0.22
N ASP A 83 -12.81 9.52 1.03
CA ASP A 83 -13.60 8.63 1.89
C ASP A 83 -14.41 7.63 1.07
N VAL A 84 -15.06 8.09 0.00
CA VAL A 84 -15.75 7.23 -0.95
C VAL A 84 -14.78 6.27 -1.63
N GLY A 85 -13.60 6.76 -2.05
CA GLY A 85 -12.55 5.94 -2.65
C GLY A 85 -12.10 4.79 -1.73
N LEU A 86 -11.90 5.05 -0.45
CA LEU A 86 -11.52 4.03 0.53
C LEU A 86 -12.59 2.97 0.75
N VAL A 87 -13.87 3.35 0.73
CA VAL A 87 -14.99 2.39 0.88
C VAL A 87 -15.18 1.54 -0.38
N VAL A 88 -14.95 2.12 -1.56
CA VAL A 88 -15.08 1.44 -2.85
C VAL A 88 -13.90 0.50 -3.12
N ALA A 89 -12.71 0.79 -2.58
CA ALA A 89 -11.49 0.04 -2.85
C ALA A 89 -11.59 -1.49 -2.63
N PRO A 90 -12.18 -2.02 -1.54
CA PRO A 90 -12.34 -3.46 -1.37
C PRO A 90 -13.18 -4.10 -2.48
N VAL A 91 -14.26 -3.43 -2.91
CA VAL A 91 -15.15 -3.92 -3.97
C VAL A 91 -14.41 -3.99 -5.31
N LEU A 92 -13.62 -2.96 -5.63
CA LEU A 92 -12.79 -2.94 -6.83
C LEU A 92 -11.71 -4.02 -6.79
N THR A 93 -11.10 -4.27 -5.62
CA THR A 93 -10.08 -5.32 -5.46
C THR A 93 -10.68 -6.69 -5.75
N GLU A 94 -11.84 -7.00 -5.20
CA GLU A 94 -12.51 -8.29 -5.44
C GLU A 94 -12.99 -8.43 -6.89
N PHE A 95 -13.46 -7.34 -7.48
CA PHE A 95 -13.83 -7.32 -8.90
C PHE A 95 -12.61 -7.65 -9.79
N LEU A 96 -11.50 -6.96 -9.61
CA LEU A 96 -10.27 -7.23 -10.38
C LEU A 96 -9.71 -8.64 -10.11
N ALA A 97 -9.83 -9.16 -8.89
CA ALA A 97 -9.47 -10.54 -8.58
C ALA A 97 -10.34 -11.56 -9.34
N ALA A 98 -11.64 -11.29 -9.46
CA ALA A 98 -12.53 -12.13 -10.26
C ALA A 98 -12.20 -12.09 -11.75
N VAL A 99 -11.86 -10.91 -12.27
CA VAL A 99 -11.42 -10.74 -13.66
C VAL A 99 -10.10 -11.47 -13.90
N ALA A 100 -9.08 -11.31 -13.03
CA ALA A 100 -7.79 -11.99 -13.13
C ALA A 100 -7.96 -13.53 -13.17
N LYS A 101 -8.87 -14.09 -12.35
CA LYS A 101 -9.23 -15.51 -12.41
C LYS A 101 -9.82 -15.93 -13.76
N THR A 102 -10.62 -15.06 -14.38
CA THR A 102 -11.22 -15.35 -15.69
C THR A 102 -10.18 -15.32 -16.81
N TYR A 103 -9.14 -14.50 -16.65
CA TYR A 103 -7.99 -14.42 -17.56
C TYR A 103 -6.93 -15.49 -17.26
N GLU A 104 -7.15 -16.34 -16.22
CA GLU A 104 -6.20 -17.36 -15.76
C GLU A 104 -4.83 -16.78 -15.35
N ILE A 105 -4.81 -15.55 -14.85
CA ILE A 105 -3.61 -14.84 -14.39
C ILE A 105 -3.42 -15.08 -12.88
N ASP A 106 -2.21 -15.48 -12.49
CA ASP A 106 -1.81 -15.55 -11.08
C ASP A 106 -1.64 -14.15 -10.50
N PHE A 107 -2.30 -13.87 -9.38
CA PHE A 107 -2.26 -12.55 -8.78
C PHE A 107 -2.03 -12.61 -7.26
N LYS A 108 -1.53 -11.50 -6.73
CA LYS A 108 -1.38 -11.25 -5.29
C LYS A 108 -2.29 -10.11 -4.86
N TYR A 109 -2.92 -10.21 -3.70
CA TYR A 109 -3.73 -9.10 -3.17
C TYR A 109 -2.88 -7.93 -2.70
N SER A 110 -1.79 -8.21 -2.00
CA SER A 110 -0.91 -7.21 -1.39
C SER A 110 0.56 -7.51 -1.71
N ALA A 111 1.39 -6.48 -1.66
CA ALA A 111 2.85 -6.62 -1.75
C ALA A 111 3.43 -7.37 -0.54
N VAL A 112 2.72 -7.32 0.61
CA VAL A 112 3.12 -8.04 1.84
C VAL A 112 2.15 -9.20 2.05
N ASP A 113 2.69 -10.40 2.23
CA ASP A 113 1.90 -11.60 2.50
C ASP A 113 1.02 -11.36 3.75
N PRO A 114 -0.29 -11.69 3.72
CA PRO A 114 -1.16 -11.61 4.88
C PRO A 114 -0.65 -12.40 6.08
N GLN A 115 0.10 -13.49 5.85
CA GLN A 115 0.73 -14.28 6.89
C GLN A 115 1.89 -13.53 7.55
N ASP A 116 2.71 -12.84 6.76
CA ASP A 116 3.81 -12.01 7.27
C ASP A 116 3.28 -10.81 8.06
N GLN A 117 2.20 -10.18 7.61
CA GLN A 117 1.54 -9.12 8.39
C GLN A 117 0.97 -9.60 9.73
N ARG A 118 0.44 -10.83 9.78
CA ARG A 118 -0.04 -11.43 11.03
C ARG A 118 1.11 -11.70 11.99
N LYS A 119 2.18 -12.32 11.50
CA LYS A 119 3.40 -12.58 12.28
C LYS A 119 3.98 -11.28 12.83
N GLU A 120 4.12 -10.27 12.00
CA GLU A 120 4.63 -8.96 12.43
C GLU A 120 3.75 -8.29 13.49
N LYS A 121 2.42 -8.36 13.34
CA LYS A 121 1.49 -7.85 14.35
C LYS A 121 1.52 -8.66 15.65
N GLU A 122 1.67 -9.99 15.56
CA GLU A 122 1.81 -10.86 16.72
C GLU A 122 3.14 -10.60 17.44
N GLN A 123 4.23 -10.46 16.71
CA GLN A 123 5.55 -10.10 17.26
C GLN A 123 5.50 -8.75 17.98
N LYS A 124 4.98 -7.70 17.35
CA LYS A 124 4.80 -6.37 17.98
C LYS A 124 3.91 -6.42 19.23
N LYS A 125 2.89 -7.28 19.22
CA LYS A 125 2.02 -7.47 20.39
C LYS A 125 2.75 -8.17 21.53
N VAL A 126 3.53 -9.20 21.24
CA VAL A 126 4.35 -9.90 22.23
C VAL A 126 5.40 -8.99 22.82
N GLU A 127 6.11 -8.23 22.00
CA GLU A 127 7.09 -7.24 22.42
C GLU A 127 6.48 -6.18 23.35
N MET A 128 5.32 -5.63 22.97
CA MET A 128 4.60 -4.67 23.79
C MET A 128 4.16 -5.26 25.15
N MET A 129 3.64 -6.48 25.15
CA MET A 129 3.27 -7.19 26.37
C MET A 129 4.47 -7.46 27.28
N LEU A 130 5.59 -7.85 26.68
CA LEU A 130 6.83 -8.11 27.41
C LEU A 130 7.39 -6.83 28.04
N ARG A 131 7.38 -5.72 27.31
CA ARG A 131 7.76 -4.41 27.82
C ARG A 131 6.90 -3.97 29.02
N ILE A 132 5.57 -4.12 28.90
CA ILE A 132 4.64 -3.82 30.02
C ILE A 132 4.90 -4.74 31.22
N ALA A 133 5.23 -6.02 30.99
CA ALA A 133 5.53 -6.97 32.06
C ALA A 133 6.86 -6.62 32.77
N ILE A 134 7.88 -6.19 32.04
CA ILE A 134 9.15 -5.69 32.58
C ILE A 134 8.91 -4.45 33.44
N ASP A 135 8.19 -3.44 32.93
CA ASP A 135 7.91 -2.20 33.64
C ASP A 135 7.17 -2.46 34.96
N ARG A 136 6.13 -3.34 34.92
CA ARG A 136 5.40 -3.75 36.13
C ARG A 136 6.25 -4.57 37.10
N GLY A 137 7.15 -5.42 36.58
CA GLY A 137 8.08 -6.20 37.40
C GLY A 137 9.06 -5.29 38.14
N ILE A 138 9.58 -4.27 37.47
CA ILE A 138 10.48 -3.25 38.05
C ILE A 138 9.75 -2.46 39.17
N GLU A 139 8.50 -2.04 38.92
CA GLU A 139 7.68 -1.34 39.91
C GLU A 139 7.41 -2.20 41.18
N ALA A 140 7.22 -3.52 41.02
CA ALA A 140 6.86 -4.43 42.09
C ALA A 140 8.07 -4.98 42.88
N GLY A 141 9.18 -5.30 42.20
CA GLY A 141 10.32 -6.03 42.79
C GLY A 141 11.68 -5.34 42.62
N GLY A 142 11.74 -4.27 41.87
CA GLY A 142 13.00 -3.60 41.50
C GLY A 142 13.73 -4.23 40.31
N GLU A 143 14.76 -3.53 39.82
CA GLU A 143 15.50 -3.96 38.60
C GLU A 143 16.29 -5.27 38.76
N ASP A 144 16.66 -5.61 40.00
CA ASP A 144 17.47 -6.79 40.34
C ASP A 144 16.60 -8.04 40.57
N ASP A 145 15.29 -7.96 40.43
CA ASP A 145 14.43 -9.15 40.54
C ASP A 145 14.75 -10.15 39.42
N ARG A 146 14.96 -11.42 39.84
CA ARG A 146 15.27 -12.50 38.93
C ARG A 146 14.23 -12.70 37.84
N GLY A 147 12.97 -12.40 38.15
CA GLY A 147 11.86 -12.44 37.18
C GLY A 147 12.00 -11.35 36.11
N VAL A 148 12.39 -10.14 36.51
CA VAL A 148 12.62 -9.03 35.58
C VAL A 148 13.81 -9.30 34.68
N GLN A 149 14.90 -9.89 35.21
CA GLN A 149 16.06 -10.26 34.41
C GLN A 149 15.68 -11.32 33.36
N LEU A 150 14.91 -12.33 33.73
CA LEU A 150 14.45 -13.36 32.78
C LEU A 150 13.58 -12.75 31.65
N LEU A 151 12.71 -11.80 31.98
CA LEU A 151 11.89 -11.10 30.98
C LEU A 151 12.73 -10.23 30.03
N LYS A 152 13.80 -9.59 30.55
CA LYS A 152 14.76 -8.82 29.72
C LYS A 152 15.53 -9.76 28.77
N ASP A 153 15.99 -10.91 29.23
CA ASP A 153 16.69 -11.90 28.41
C ASP A 153 15.75 -12.45 27.30
N MET A 154 14.47 -12.67 27.59
CA MET A 154 13.49 -13.04 26.58
C MET A 154 13.26 -11.92 25.55
N ALA A 155 13.23 -10.66 25.96
CA ALA A 155 13.07 -9.53 25.06
C ALA A 155 14.26 -9.44 24.08
N THR A 156 15.48 -9.55 24.58
CA THR A 156 16.71 -9.54 23.77
C THR A 156 16.73 -10.70 22.76
N SER A 157 16.33 -11.90 23.20
CA SER A 157 16.26 -13.06 22.29
C SER A 157 15.25 -12.90 21.17
N LEU A 158 14.12 -12.20 21.41
CA LEU A 158 13.12 -11.92 20.38
C LEU A 158 13.60 -10.87 19.39
N GLU A 159 14.33 -9.84 19.87
CA GLU A 159 14.93 -8.82 19.00
C GLU A 159 16.00 -9.43 18.08
N GLU A 160 16.85 -10.34 18.60
CA GLU A 160 17.86 -11.05 17.80
C GLU A 160 17.23 -11.96 16.73
N GLN A 161 16.13 -12.65 17.05
CA GLN A 161 15.40 -13.47 16.08
C GLN A 161 14.74 -12.63 14.99
N GLY A 162 14.19 -11.46 15.34
CA GLY A 162 13.61 -10.52 14.38
C GLY A 162 14.65 -9.92 13.43
N ALA A 163 15.87 -9.65 13.92
CA ALA A 163 16.97 -9.13 13.10
C ALA A 163 17.48 -10.16 12.07
N THR A 164 17.58 -11.43 12.46
CA THR A 164 18.04 -12.51 11.56
C THR A 164 17.03 -12.84 10.45
N GLU A 165 15.71 -12.68 10.68
CA GLU A 165 14.70 -12.86 9.63
C GLU A 165 14.70 -11.72 8.60
N VAL A 166 15.14 -10.52 8.96
CA VAL A 166 15.25 -9.37 8.05
C VAL A 166 16.48 -9.52 7.14
N GLU A 167 17.63 -9.94 7.66
CA GLU A 167 18.86 -10.15 6.86
C GLU A 167 18.69 -11.27 5.82
N THR A 168 17.96 -12.34 6.14
CA THR A 168 17.70 -13.43 5.17
C THR A 168 16.74 -13.06 4.04
N LYS A 169 15.96 -11.99 4.19
CA LYS A 169 15.05 -11.50 3.11
C LYS A 169 15.73 -10.50 2.17
N GLU A 170 16.80 -9.83 2.57
CA GLU A 170 17.57 -8.92 1.70
C GLU A 170 18.54 -9.67 0.76
N ASP A 171 19.04 -10.84 1.15
CA ASP A 171 19.98 -11.63 0.33
C ASP A 171 19.31 -12.41 -0.84
N THR A 172 17.98 -12.38 -0.99
CA THR A 172 17.26 -13.01 -2.10
C THR A 172 16.80 -12.03 -3.19
N VAL A 173 17.28 -10.80 -3.18
CA VAL A 173 17.12 -9.91 -4.33
C VAL A 173 18.14 -10.33 -5.38
N ASP A 174 17.62 -11.07 -6.36
CA ASP A 174 18.35 -11.59 -7.52
C ASP A 174 19.18 -10.46 -8.18
N ALA A 175 20.48 -10.72 -8.34
CA ALA A 175 21.38 -9.78 -9.00
C ALA A 175 20.88 -9.54 -10.43
N PRO A 176 20.93 -8.31 -10.95
CA PRO A 176 20.53 -8.04 -12.33
C PRO A 176 21.38 -8.88 -13.30
N PRO A 177 20.77 -9.47 -14.34
CA PRO A 177 21.50 -10.27 -15.31
C PRO A 177 22.60 -9.44 -15.99
N GLU A 178 23.79 -9.99 -16.06
CA GLU A 178 24.93 -9.36 -16.73
C GLU A 178 24.56 -8.98 -18.18
N PRO A 179 25.06 -7.85 -18.71
CA PRO A 179 24.78 -7.43 -20.06
C PRO A 179 25.35 -8.45 -21.04
N VAL A 180 24.48 -9.04 -21.86
CA VAL A 180 24.86 -9.94 -22.95
C VAL A 180 25.63 -9.12 -23.97
N GLU A 181 26.94 -9.38 -24.11
CA GLU A 181 27.77 -8.85 -25.21
C GLU A 181 27.20 -9.33 -26.53
N LEU A 182 26.64 -8.40 -27.31
CA LEU A 182 26.29 -8.63 -28.71
C LEU A 182 27.57 -8.80 -29.52
N GLN A 183 27.94 -10.05 -29.81
CA GLN A 183 29.00 -10.35 -30.77
C GLN A 183 28.57 -9.86 -32.15
N ALA A 184 29.37 -8.95 -32.68
CA ALA A 184 29.22 -8.40 -34.03
C ALA A 184 29.28 -9.52 -35.05
N VAL A 185 28.18 -9.72 -35.77
CA VAL A 185 28.16 -10.57 -36.94
C VAL A 185 28.86 -9.83 -38.09
N GLU A 186 30.08 -10.25 -38.38
CA GLU A 186 30.88 -9.81 -39.50
C GLU A 186 30.19 -10.23 -40.82
N LYS A 187 29.72 -9.26 -41.59
CA LYS A 187 29.24 -9.45 -42.95
C LYS A 187 30.45 -9.78 -43.84
N LYS A 188 30.64 -11.05 -44.18
CA LYS A 188 31.45 -11.44 -45.36
C LYS A 188 30.57 -11.37 -46.59
N GLY A 189 30.99 -10.51 -47.53
CA GLY A 189 30.34 -10.34 -48.80
C GLY A 189 30.58 -11.49 -49.82
N LEU A 190 29.66 -11.59 -50.72
CA LEU A 190 29.86 -11.93 -52.17
C LEU A 190 28.60 -11.51 -52.90
#